data_6d5a78a998f31c9008dd1f7c1093fcc7
#
_entry.id   6d5a78a998f31c9008dd1f7c1093fcc7
#
_cell.length_a   1.000
_cell.length_b   1.000
_cell.length_c   1.000
_cell.angle_alpha   90.00
_cell.angle_beta   90.00
_cell.angle_gamma   90.00
#
_symmetry.space_group_name_H-M   'P 1'
#
loop_
_entity.id
_entity.type
_entity.pdbx_description
1 polymer ?
#
loop_
_entity_poly.entity_id
_entity_poly.type
_entity_poly.pdbx_seq_one_letter_code
_entity_poly.pdbx_strand_id
1 'polypeptide(L)'
;MGEQIKKIKVAWICRVSDPDINDRLKPLKRTPQVSPWISHTANYLSDDPEIELHIISPHEYITGIKRFNRNGVYYYFFNNNIPIWGRHWPGIFKWDIMTNYAHNKRVVRKIIQAINPDVIHLQGAENPYYSVTALQFLGKYPLVVNLQRMTLNFFRGYHKEAIKAVEVEKEILSKFKHFTIRTKKMKEDLLYFNPNAITYWVRYSIPELVPKSVKKEYDMVYFAQICKTKGIEDTIECLRILKSKFRKVTLCIMGSCNSTYKEYLLNIAEEKGVGDCILWKGFLPSLEEVHNEASRTKISVLPTYYDIIPGTIIESMQLGLPVVSYKAGSISELNEDRENVLLSEIGDIEGLANNIIRLLTDDDLYNTMRERGIDCIKNRYNNENVFQQHLNC
;
A
#
# COMPACT_ATOMS: atom_id res chain seq x y z
N MET A 1 -25.26 29.92 23.57
CA MET A 1 -25.68 28.73 22.83
C MET A 1 -24.70 28.61 21.67
N GLY A 2 -23.70 27.70 21.77
CA GLY A 2 -22.76 27.49 20.66
C GLY A 2 -23.51 26.86 19.49
N GLU A 3 -23.40 27.44 18.33
CA GLU A 3 -23.86 26.81 17.09
C GLU A 3 -23.20 25.42 16.99
N GLN A 4 -24.01 24.37 17.00
CA GLN A 4 -23.51 23.01 16.71
C GLN A 4 -23.10 23.02 15.22
N ILE A 5 -21.80 23.02 14.96
CA ILE A 5 -21.26 22.86 13.61
C ILE A 5 -21.85 21.55 13.06
N LYS A 6 -22.61 21.62 11.99
CA LYS A 6 -23.17 20.45 11.32
C LYS A 6 -22.03 19.67 10.68
N LYS A 7 -21.72 18.49 11.21
CA LYS A 7 -20.67 17.62 10.66
C LYS A 7 -21.03 17.11 9.27
N ILE A 8 -20.04 17.09 8.40
CA ILE A 8 -20.11 16.44 7.08
C ILE A 8 -19.98 14.92 7.27
N LYS A 9 -20.99 14.18 6.87
CA LYS A 9 -21.01 12.71 6.93
C LYS A 9 -20.30 12.13 5.73
N VAL A 10 -19.15 11.51 5.96
CA VAL A 10 -18.33 10.86 4.92
C VAL A 10 -18.44 9.35 5.04
N ALA A 11 -18.88 8.66 3.99
CA ALA A 11 -18.94 7.20 3.97
C ALA A 11 -17.81 6.62 3.09
N TRP A 12 -16.84 5.93 3.71
CA TRP A 12 -15.82 5.18 2.99
C TRP A 12 -16.29 3.76 2.67
N ILE A 13 -16.19 3.36 1.42
CA ILE A 13 -16.35 1.96 0.99
C ILE A 13 -14.95 1.43 0.72
N CYS A 14 -14.48 0.48 1.55
CA CYS A 14 -13.11 0.00 1.50
C CYS A 14 -12.98 -1.41 2.06
N ARG A 15 -11.78 -1.99 1.99
CA ARG A 15 -11.40 -3.16 2.77
C ARG A 15 -10.34 -2.74 3.80
N VAL A 16 -10.63 -2.95 5.07
CA VAL A 16 -9.72 -2.68 6.18
C VAL A 16 -9.75 -3.83 7.20
N SER A 17 -8.60 -4.15 7.76
CA SER A 17 -8.46 -5.09 8.88
C SER A 17 -7.17 -4.78 9.64
N ASP A 18 -7.26 -4.85 10.95
CA ASP A 18 -6.14 -4.78 11.88
C ASP A 18 -6.42 -5.68 13.11
N PRO A 19 -5.48 -5.87 14.03
CA PRO A 19 -5.66 -6.71 15.21
C PRO A 19 -6.87 -6.29 16.09
N ASP A 20 -7.05 -4.97 16.34
CA ASP A 20 -8.15 -4.46 17.16
C ASP A 20 -9.52 -4.67 16.47
N ILE A 21 -9.60 -4.47 15.16
CA ILE A 21 -10.79 -4.81 14.37
C ILE A 21 -11.13 -6.30 14.51
N ASN A 22 -10.15 -7.20 14.40
CA ASN A 22 -10.37 -8.63 14.59
C ASN A 22 -10.87 -8.96 16.00
N ASP A 23 -10.33 -8.29 17.03
CA ASP A 23 -10.76 -8.50 18.42
C ASP A 23 -12.21 -8.07 18.66
N ARG A 24 -12.64 -6.97 18.05
CA ARG A 24 -14.02 -6.45 18.14
C ARG A 24 -15.00 -7.30 17.34
N LEU A 25 -14.61 -7.73 16.13
CA LEU A 25 -15.47 -8.53 15.26
C LEU A 25 -15.63 -9.98 15.73
N LYS A 26 -14.61 -10.54 16.40
CA LYS A 26 -14.53 -11.95 16.78
C LYS A 26 -14.90 -12.88 15.61
N PRO A 27 -14.19 -12.77 14.47
CA PRO A 27 -14.51 -13.54 13.28
C PRO A 27 -14.17 -15.02 13.48
N LEU A 28 -14.82 -15.91 12.73
CA LEU A 28 -14.51 -17.35 12.73
C LEU A 28 -13.05 -17.62 12.34
N LYS A 29 -12.48 -16.76 11.51
CA LYS A 29 -11.05 -16.76 11.15
C LYS A 29 -10.56 -15.33 11.11
N ARG A 30 -9.45 -15.07 11.81
CA ARG A 30 -8.78 -13.77 11.78
C ARG A 30 -8.23 -13.48 10.39
N THR A 31 -8.34 -12.24 9.96
CA THR A 31 -7.71 -11.77 8.74
C THR A 31 -6.40 -11.05 9.07
N PRO A 32 -5.37 -11.17 8.22
CA PRO A 32 -4.15 -10.38 8.41
C PRO A 32 -4.45 -8.89 8.33
N GLN A 33 -3.50 -8.07 8.75
CA GLN A 33 -3.60 -6.63 8.56
C GLN A 33 -3.72 -6.30 7.07
N VAL A 34 -4.72 -5.49 6.72
CA VAL A 34 -5.01 -5.07 5.35
C VAL A 34 -5.24 -3.57 5.34
N SER A 35 -4.59 -2.89 4.42
CA SER A 35 -4.72 -1.45 4.19
C SER A 35 -4.47 -0.61 5.47
N PRO A 36 -3.30 -0.73 6.12
CA PRO A 36 -3.00 -0.02 7.37
C PRO A 36 -3.10 1.50 7.22
N TRP A 37 -2.85 2.02 6.04
CA TRP A 37 -2.99 3.43 5.71
C TRP A 37 -4.45 3.92 5.82
N ILE A 38 -5.47 3.06 5.60
CA ILE A 38 -6.89 3.40 5.83
C ILE A 38 -7.13 3.65 7.31
N SER A 39 -6.67 2.74 8.19
CA SER A 39 -6.81 2.92 9.65
C SER A 39 -6.07 4.18 10.12
N HIS A 40 -4.88 4.44 9.58
CA HIS A 40 -4.09 5.62 9.94
C HIS A 40 -4.80 6.92 9.51
N THR A 41 -5.24 7.01 8.26
CA THR A 41 -5.97 8.19 7.77
C THR A 41 -7.32 8.36 8.48
N ALA A 42 -8.03 7.27 8.77
CA ALA A 42 -9.30 7.32 9.48
C ALA A 42 -9.15 7.86 10.90
N ASN A 43 -8.12 7.41 11.64
CA ASN A 43 -7.84 7.92 12.98
C ASN A 43 -7.54 9.42 12.98
N TYR A 44 -6.81 9.90 11.97
CA TYR A 44 -6.51 11.34 11.87
C TYR A 44 -7.76 12.15 11.52
N LEU A 45 -8.56 11.72 10.54
CA LEU A 45 -9.79 12.41 10.16
C LEU A 45 -10.85 12.37 11.26
N SER A 46 -10.77 11.44 12.19
CA SER A 46 -11.70 11.38 13.33
C SER A 46 -11.50 12.50 14.34
N ASP A 47 -10.31 13.12 14.35
CA ASP A 47 -9.99 14.26 15.22
C ASP A 47 -10.52 15.58 14.65
N ASP A 48 -10.97 15.60 13.38
CA ASP A 48 -11.57 16.78 12.76
C ASP A 48 -13.00 16.97 13.28
N PRO A 49 -13.30 18.13 13.90
CA PRO A 49 -14.64 18.40 14.46
C PRO A 49 -15.74 18.53 13.40
N GLU A 50 -15.40 18.79 12.14
CA GLU A 50 -16.34 18.99 11.03
C GLU A 50 -16.70 17.68 10.33
N ILE A 51 -15.99 16.56 10.60
CA ILE A 51 -16.19 15.28 9.94
C ILE A 51 -16.87 14.25 10.85
N GLU A 52 -17.83 13.52 10.29
CA GLU A 52 -18.38 12.27 10.83
C GLU A 52 -18.06 11.13 9.87
N LEU A 53 -17.04 10.32 10.21
CA LEU A 53 -16.51 9.28 9.32
C LEU A 53 -17.18 7.92 9.57
N HIS A 54 -17.71 7.32 8.49
CA HIS A 54 -18.30 5.99 8.44
C HIS A 54 -17.51 5.08 7.51
N ILE A 55 -17.02 3.94 8.00
CA ILE A 55 -16.26 2.96 7.22
C ILE A 55 -17.12 1.73 6.99
N ILE A 56 -17.34 1.39 5.72
CA ILE A 56 -18.12 0.23 5.29
C ILE A 56 -17.13 -0.77 4.65
N SER A 57 -16.96 -1.92 5.30
CA SER A 57 -15.96 -2.91 4.88
C SER A 57 -16.56 -4.32 4.81
N PRO A 58 -16.27 -5.08 3.74
CA PRO A 58 -16.61 -6.50 3.69
C PRO A 58 -15.68 -7.32 4.59
N HIS A 59 -16.20 -8.39 5.17
CA HIS A 59 -15.42 -9.37 5.91
C HIS A 59 -15.93 -10.79 5.63
N GLU A 60 -15.03 -11.71 5.33
CA GLU A 60 -15.36 -13.06 4.87
C GLU A 60 -15.88 -13.99 5.97
N TYR A 61 -15.47 -13.75 7.21
CA TYR A 61 -15.63 -14.71 8.33
C TYR A 61 -16.44 -14.16 9.49
N ILE A 62 -17.42 -13.29 9.21
CA ILE A 62 -18.40 -12.81 10.19
C ILE A 62 -19.80 -13.20 9.77
N THR A 63 -20.78 -13.13 10.68
CA THR A 63 -22.19 -13.31 10.39
C THR A 63 -22.91 -11.96 10.38
N GLY A 64 -23.74 -11.73 9.38
CA GLY A 64 -24.58 -10.54 9.28
C GLY A 64 -23.79 -9.23 9.15
N ILE A 65 -24.31 -8.18 9.79
CA ILE A 65 -23.69 -6.86 9.85
C ILE A 65 -23.22 -6.60 11.29
N LYS A 66 -21.95 -6.26 11.46
CA LYS A 66 -21.36 -5.84 12.74
C LYS A 66 -21.14 -4.34 12.71
N ARG A 67 -21.48 -3.65 13.81
CA ARG A 67 -21.33 -2.20 13.95
C ARG A 67 -20.63 -1.87 15.25
N PHE A 68 -19.68 -0.94 15.21
CA PHE A 68 -19.06 -0.38 16.42
C PHE A 68 -18.49 1.00 16.13
N ASN A 69 -18.25 1.77 17.17
CA ASN A 69 -17.47 3.00 17.11
C ASN A 69 -16.07 2.74 17.68
N ARG A 70 -15.05 3.29 17.04
CA ARG A 70 -13.67 3.26 17.48
C ARG A 70 -13.05 4.64 17.21
N ASN A 71 -12.63 5.30 18.26
CA ASN A 71 -12.00 6.63 18.17
C ASN A 71 -12.80 7.63 17.32
N GLY A 72 -14.11 7.72 17.52
CA GLY A 72 -14.95 8.63 16.74
C GLY A 72 -15.38 8.13 15.36
N VAL A 73 -14.76 7.07 14.83
CA VAL A 73 -15.10 6.48 13.54
C VAL A 73 -16.16 5.40 13.69
N TYR A 74 -17.19 5.43 12.85
CA TYR A 74 -18.27 4.43 12.81
C TYR A 74 -17.93 3.34 11.80
N TYR A 75 -17.77 2.11 12.26
CA TYR A 75 -17.47 0.95 11.43
C TYR A 75 -18.70 0.09 11.18
N TYR A 76 -18.88 -0.34 9.92
CA TYR A 76 -19.92 -1.24 9.45
C TYR A 76 -19.25 -2.39 8.67
N PHE A 77 -19.11 -3.53 9.33
CA PHE A 77 -18.60 -4.72 8.67
C PHE A 77 -19.77 -5.60 8.24
N PHE A 78 -19.73 -6.08 7.01
CA PHE A 78 -20.76 -6.98 6.49
C PHE A 78 -20.15 -8.27 5.95
N ASN A 79 -20.88 -9.37 6.09
CA ASN A 79 -20.53 -10.63 5.48
C ASN A 79 -20.69 -10.51 3.95
N ASN A 80 -19.63 -10.81 3.22
CA ASN A 80 -19.62 -10.75 1.75
C ASN A 80 -19.83 -12.13 1.09
N ASN A 81 -20.03 -13.18 1.88
CA ASN A 81 -20.44 -14.51 1.45
C ASN A 81 -20.75 -15.39 2.67
N ILE A 82 -20.79 -16.71 2.51
CA ILE A 82 -20.97 -17.66 3.61
C ILE A 82 -19.68 -17.73 4.44
N PRO A 83 -19.71 -17.47 5.77
CA PRO A 83 -18.51 -17.31 6.60
C PRO A 83 -17.55 -18.50 6.61
N ILE A 84 -18.11 -19.74 6.55
CA ILE A 84 -17.32 -20.98 6.62
C ILE A 84 -16.62 -21.27 5.28
N TRP A 85 -17.23 -20.90 4.16
CA TRP A 85 -16.80 -21.27 2.82
C TRP A 85 -16.01 -20.16 2.11
N GLY A 86 -15.95 -18.98 2.71
CA GLY A 86 -15.27 -17.83 2.14
C GLY A 86 -16.06 -17.12 1.02
N ARG A 87 -15.40 -16.14 0.39
CA ARG A 87 -16.03 -15.17 -0.52
C ARG A 87 -16.63 -15.78 -1.79
N HIS A 88 -16.02 -16.80 -2.34
CA HIS A 88 -16.42 -17.38 -3.64
C HIS A 88 -17.28 -18.62 -3.55
N TRP A 89 -17.92 -18.85 -2.41
CA TRP A 89 -18.75 -20.05 -2.27
C TRP A 89 -20.10 -19.91 -3.01
N PRO A 90 -20.59 -20.94 -3.70
CA PRO A 90 -19.90 -22.20 -4.02
C PRO A 90 -18.71 -21.94 -4.95
N GLY A 91 -17.51 -22.44 -4.59
CA GLY A 91 -16.25 -22.15 -5.28
C GLY A 91 -16.24 -22.51 -6.76
N ILE A 92 -16.96 -23.59 -7.14
CA ILE A 92 -17.08 -24.06 -8.53
C ILE A 92 -17.76 -23.00 -9.40
N PHE A 93 -18.82 -22.36 -8.89
CA PHE A 93 -19.61 -21.38 -9.64
C PHE A 93 -19.16 -19.93 -9.43
N LYS A 94 -18.41 -19.64 -8.36
CA LYS A 94 -18.06 -18.27 -7.97
C LYS A 94 -19.30 -17.37 -7.98
N TRP A 95 -20.26 -17.74 -7.15
CA TRP A 95 -21.60 -17.18 -7.13
C TRP A 95 -21.64 -15.65 -6.97
N ASP A 96 -20.74 -15.09 -6.22
CA ASP A 96 -20.59 -13.65 -6.05
C ASP A 96 -20.30 -12.94 -7.39
N ILE A 97 -19.41 -13.53 -8.21
CA ILE A 97 -19.04 -13.00 -9.54
C ILE A 97 -20.22 -13.19 -10.50
N MET A 98 -20.82 -14.39 -10.54
CA MET A 98 -21.94 -14.69 -11.43
C MET A 98 -23.14 -13.77 -11.20
N THR A 99 -23.42 -13.45 -9.94
CA THR A 99 -24.52 -12.54 -9.56
C THR A 99 -24.09 -11.07 -9.57
N ASN A 100 -22.92 -10.77 -10.11
CA ASN A 100 -22.36 -9.42 -10.12
C ASN A 100 -22.42 -8.76 -8.75
N TYR A 101 -22.03 -9.51 -7.69
CA TYR A 101 -22.01 -9.09 -6.30
C TYR A 101 -23.35 -8.55 -5.76
N ALA A 102 -24.48 -9.12 -6.20
CA ALA A 102 -25.81 -8.66 -5.84
C ALA A 102 -26.05 -8.59 -4.33
N HIS A 103 -25.52 -9.56 -3.56
CA HIS A 103 -25.58 -9.54 -2.10
C HIS A 103 -24.87 -8.30 -1.52
N ASN A 104 -23.62 -8.06 -1.92
CA ASN A 104 -22.84 -6.94 -1.43
C ASN A 104 -23.48 -5.60 -1.79
N LYS A 105 -23.97 -5.46 -3.03
CA LYS A 105 -24.72 -4.27 -3.49
C LYS A 105 -25.95 -4.01 -2.61
N ARG A 106 -26.73 -5.06 -2.29
CA ARG A 106 -27.92 -4.95 -1.44
C ARG A 106 -27.56 -4.49 -0.02
N VAL A 107 -26.53 -5.10 0.57
CA VAL A 107 -26.13 -4.80 1.95
C VAL A 107 -25.56 -3.38 2.05
N VAL A 108 -24.63 -3.01 1.17
CA VAL A 108 -24.02 -1.68 1.16
C VAL A 108 -25.08 -0.59 0.91
N ARG A 109 -26.06 -0.85 0.03
CA ARG A 109 -27.18 0.07 -0.17
C ARG A 109 -27.96 0.34 1.11
N LYS A 110 -28.31 -0.71 1.88
CA LYS A 110 -29.01 -0.56 3.16
C LYS A 110 -28.20 0.25 4.18
N ILE A 111 -26.87 0.02 4.23
CA ILE A 111 -25.99 0.75 5.14
C ILE A 111 -25.92 2.23 4.73
N ILE A 112 -25.67 2.54 3.45
CA ILE A 112 -25.59 3.92 2.93
C ILE A 112 -26.94 4.66 3.15
N GLN A 113 -28.06 4.02 2.89
CA GLN A 113 -29.37 4.62 3.14
C GLN A 113 -29.61 4.92 4.62
N ALA A 114 -29.11 4.08 5.53
CA ALA A 114 -29.23 4.32 6.98
C ALA A 114 -28.30 5.44 7.48
N ILE A 115 -27.10 5.58 6.90
CA ILE A 115 -26.14 6.65 7.22
C ILE A 115 -26.62 7.97 6.62
N ASN A 116 -27.14 7.92 5.39
CA ASN A 116 -27.45 9.08 4.54
C ASN A 116 -26.28 10.07 4.48
N PRO A 117 -25.12 9.66 3.91
CA PRO A 117 -23.91 10.47 3.92
C PRO A 117 -24.03 11.66 2.96
N ASP A 118 -23.28 12.73 3.25
CA ASP A 118 -23.12 13.88 2.37
C ASP A 118 -22.21 13.55 1.18
N VAL A 119 -21.21 12.66 1.40
CA VAL A 119 -20.29 12.18 0.34
C VAL A 119 -19.93 10.71 0.53
N ILE A 120 -19.79 9.98 -0.56
CA ILE A 120 -19.27 8.60 -0.58
C ILE A 120 -17.85 8.62 -1.17
N HIS A 121 -16.91 8.05 -0.46
CA HIS A 121 -15.53 7.93 -0.91
C HIS A 121 -15.16 6.46 -1.08
N LEU A 122 -14.98 6.03 -2.33
CA LEU A 122 -14.54 4.68 -2.66
C LEU A 122 -13.02 4.57 -2.54
N GLN A 123 -12.54 3.71 -1.66
CA GLN A 123 -11.11 3.49 -1.42
C GLN A 123 -10.59 2.31 -2.26
N GLY A 124 -10.20 2.58 -3.49
CA GLY A 124 -9.71 1.61 -4.46
C GLY A 124 -10.79 1.05 -5.40
N ALA A 125 -10.51 1.07 -6.69
CA ALA A 125 -11.39 0.52 -7.74
C ALA A 125 -11.08 -0.94 -8.06
N GLU A 126 -9.91 -1.43 -7.70
CA GLU A 126 -9.29 -2.67 -8.15
C GLU A 126 -9.85 -3.95 -7.51
N ASN A 127 -10.68 -3.85 -6.50
CA ASN A 127 -11.27 -5.00 -5.79
C ASN A 127 -12.78 -5.06 -5.97
N PRO A 128 -13.29 -5.82 -6.96
CA PRO A 128 -14.68 -5.74 -7.43
C PRO A 128 -15.72 -6.09 -6.37
N TYR A 129 -15.40 -6.92 -5.38
CA TYR A 129 -16.35 -7.38 -4.37
C TYR A 129 -16.84 -6.26 -3.41
N TYR A 130 -16.13 -5.11 -3.36
CA TYR A 130 -16.67 -3.92 -2.69
C TYR A 130 -16.80 -2.74 -3.65
N SER A 131 -15.86 -2.54 -4.59
CA SER A 131 -15.84 -1.36 -5.44
C SER A 131 -17.06 -1.28 -6.37
N VAL A 132 -17.55 -2.42 -6.87
CA VAL A 132 -18.77 -2.47 -7.70
C VAL A 132 -20.01 -1.93 -6.98
N THR A 133 -19.98 -1.91 -5.65
CA THR A 133 -21.13 -1.42 -4.86
C THR A 133 -21.31 0.10 -4.95
N ALA A 134 -20.24 0.83 -5.29
CA ALA A 134 -20.30 2.28 -5.46
C ALA A 134 -21.07 2.70 -6.72
N LEU A 135 -21.05 1.88 -7.78
CA LEU A 135 -21.74 2.16 -9.05
C LEU A 135 -23.25 2.43 -8.89
N GLN A 136 -23.89 1.82 -7.90
CA GLN A 136 -25.33 2.00 -7.66
C GLN A 136 -25.72 3.37 -7.08
N PHE A 137 -24.74 4.19 -6.70
CA PHE A 137 -24.94 5.51 -6.10
C PHE A 137 -24.65 6.67 -7.05
N LEU A 138 -24.21 6.36 -8.28
CA LEU A 138 -24.03 7.37 -9.33
C LEU A 138 -25.30 8.20 -9.53
N GLY A 139 -25.14 9.53 -9.56
CA GLY A 139 -26.25 10.48 -9.68
C GLY A 139 -27.13 10.63 -8.45
N LYS A 140 -26.85 9.94 -7.33
CA LYS A 140 -27.63 10.00 -6.08
C LYS A 140 -26.87 10.64 -4.93
N TYR A 141 -25.56 10.48 -4.91
CA TYR A 141 -24.65 11.04 -3.91
C TYR A 141 -23.42 11.63 -4.60
N PRO A 142 -22.80 12.66 -4.05
CA PRO A 142 -21.43 13.02 -4.41
C PRO A 142 -20.51 11.81 -4.19
N LEU A 143 -19.64 11.54 -5.18
CA LEU A 143 -18.79 10.36 -5.18
C LEU A 143 -17.36 10.73 -5.55
N VAL A 144 -16.40 10.29 -4.74
CA VAL A 144 -14.97 10.39 -5.00
C VAL A 144 -14.34 8.98 -5.01
N VAL A 145 -13.44 8.71 -5.93
CA VAL A 145 -12.69 7.45 -6.02
C VAL A 145 -11.24 7.71 -5.69
N ASN A 146 -10.75 7.12 -4.60
CA ASN A 146 -9.34 7.13 -4.27
C ASN A 146 -8.62 6.00 -5.03
N LEU A 147 -7.86 6.35 -6.06
CA LEU A 147 -7.08 5.38 -6.81
C LEU A 147 -5.86 4.95 -6.01
N GLN A 148 -5.80 3.66 -5.67
CA GLN A 148 -4.65 3.06 -4.98
C GLN A 148 -3.64 2.50 -5.97
N ARG A 149 -4.16 1.85 -7.00
CA ARG A 149 -3.46 1.35 -8.18
C ARG A 149 -4.47 1.15 -9.30
N MET A 150 -4.01 1.07 -10.51
CA MET A 150 -4.84 0.71 -11.66
C MET A 150 -4.49 -0.72 -12.09
N THR A 151 -5.45 -1.64 -11.94
CA THR A 151 -5.30 -3.05 -12.30
C THR A 151 -5.08 -3.24 -13.79
N LEU A 152 -5.60 -2.31 -14.59
CA LEU A 152 -5.44 -2.28 -16.04
C LEU A 152 -3.97 -2.27 -16.49
N ASN A 153 -3.08 -1.75 -15.64
CA ASN A 153 -1.65 -1.67 -15.93
C ASN A 153 -0.88 -2.92 -15.49
N PHE A 154 -1.57 -3.90 -14.86
CA PHE A 154 -0.94 -5.09 -14.32
C PHE A 154 -1.64 -6.35 -14.84
N PHE A 155 -0.89 -7.22 -15.50
CA PHE A 155 -1.41 -8.52 -15.92
C PHE A 155 -1.70 -9.39 -14.69
N ARG A 156 -2.97 -9.74 -14.47
CA ARG A 156 -3.42 -10.57 -13.34
C ARG A 156 -3.75 -12.02 -13.73
N GLY A 157 -3.50 -12.40 -14.96
CA GLY A 157 -3.91 -13.70 -15.49
C GLY A 157 -5.36 -13.72 -16.03
N TYR A 158 -5.75 -14.85 -16.61
CA TYR A 158 -7.05 -15.02 -17.28
C TYR A 158 -8.11 -15.69 -16.43
N HIS A 159 -7.95 -15.76 -15.11
CA HIS A 159 -8.97 -16.32 -14.24
C HIS A 159 -10.17 -15.36 -14.05
N LYS A 160 -11.34 -15.92 -13.76
CA LYS A 160 -12.61 -15.17 -13.69
C LYS A 160 -12.58 -13.93 -12.78
N GLU A 161 -11.87 -14.00 -11.64
CA GLU A 161 -11.75 -12.85 -10.73
C GLU A 161 -10.92 -11.72 -11.34
N ALA A 162 -9.83 -12.05 -12.04
CA ALA A 162 -8.98 -11.05 -12.67
C ALA A 162 -9.75 -10.31 -13.80
N ILE A 163 -10.46 -11.07 -14.64
CA ILE A 163 -11.29 -10.51 -15.70
C ILE A 163 -12.36 -9.60 -15.09
N LYS A 164 -13.06 -10.06 -14.05
CA LYS A 164 -14.10 -9.27 -13.37
C LYS A 164 -13.54 -8.02 -12.69
N ALA A 165 -12.34 -8.09 -12.11
CA ALA A 165 -11.67 -6.93 -11.52
C ALA A 165 -11.40 -5.84 -12.56
N VAL A 166 -10.85 -6.22 -13.71
CA VAL A 166 -10.59 -5.31 -14.84
C VAL A 166 -11.88 -4.70 -15.39
N GLU A 167 -12.93 -5.51 -15.53
CA GLU A 167 -14.24 -5.05 -16.03
C GLU A 167 -14.84 -3.98 -15.11
N VAL A 168 -14.89 -4.26 -13.80
CA VAL A 168 -15.46 -3.33 -12.80
C VAL A 168 -14.61 -2.07 -12.68
N GLU A 169 -13.29 -2.19 -12.68
CA GLU A 169 -12.39 -1.04 -12.65
C GLU A 169 -12.60 -0.14 -13.87
N LYS A 170 -12.65 -0.70 -15.09
CA LYS A 170 -12.96 0.07 -16.31
C LYS A 170 -14.29 0.80 -16.20
N GLU A 171 -15.31 0.13 -15.68
CA GLU A 171 -16.64 0.74 -15.50
C GLU A 171 -16.57 1.91 -14.50
N ILE A 172 -15.85 1.78 -13.40
CA ILE A 172 -15.65 2.84 -12.41
C ILE A 172 -14.87 4.01 -13.04
N LEU A 173 -13.71 3.71 -13.67
CA LEU A 173 -12.88 4.75 -14.28
C LEU A 173 -13.63 5.57 -15.34
N SER A 174 -14.50 4.92 -16.14
CA SER A 174 -15.25 5.60 -17.19
C SER A 174 -16.47 6.38 -16.71
N LYS A 175 -17.11 5.97 -15.63
CA LYS A 175 -18.41 6.52 -15.17
C LYS A 175 -18.32 7.55 -14.06
N PHE A 176 -17.26 7.50 -13.24
CA PHE A 176 -17.07 8.45 -12.16
C PHE A 176 -16.41 9.73 -12.66
N LYS A 177 -16.58 10.82 -11.92
CA LYS A 177 -16.06 12.13 -12.31
C LYS A 177 -14.89 12.58 -11.44
N HIS A 178 -14.90 12.29 -10.16
CA HIS A 178 -13.95 12.78 -9.17
C HIS A 178 -13.03 11.67 -8.68
N PHE A 179 -11.71 11.89 -8.80
CA PHE A 179 -10.70 10.91 -8.44
C PHE A 179 -9.58 11.53 -7.63
N THR A 180 -9.14 10.86 -6.58
CA THR A 180 -7.87 11.19 -5.97
C THR A 180 -6.76 10.36 -6.60
N ILE A 181 -5.64 11.00 -6.85
CA ILE A 181 -4.46 10.45 -7.50
C ILE A 181 -3.22 10.73 -6.65
N ARG A 182 -2.17 9.93 -6.83
CA ARG A 182 -0.94 10.02 -6.04
C ARG A 182 0.30 10.36 -6.86
N THR A 183 0.24 10.07 -8.16
CA THR A 183 1.38 10.18 -9.08
C THR A 183 0.94 10.73 -10.42
N LYS A 184 1.87 11.36 -11.14
CA LYS A 184 1.62 11.89 -12.49
C LYS A 184 1.22 10.78 -13.46
N LYS A 185 1.93 9.65 -13.38
CA LYS A 185 1.63 8.48 -14.20
C LYS A 185 0.19 7.98 -13.98
N MET A 186 -0.25 7.94 -12.72
CA MET A 186 -1.64 7.55 -12.41
C MET A 186 -2.65 8.54 -13.00
N LYS A 187 -2.33 9.84 -13.00
CA LYS A 187 -3.17 10.86 -13.66
C LYS A 187 -3.25 10.65 -15.16
N GLU A 188 -2.11 10.44 -15.81
CA GLU A 188 -2.04 10.20 -17.26
C GLU A 188 -2.85 8.96 -17.65
N ASP A 189 -2.65 7.86 -16.93
CA ASP A 189 -3.36 6.60 -17.18
C ASP A 189 -4.88 6.77 -16.96
N LEU A 190 -5.30 7.49 -15.91
CA LEU A 190 -6.72 7.78 -15.68
C LEU A 190 -7.31 8.63 -16.84
N LEU A 191 -6.63 9.70 -17.24
CA LEU A 191 -7.12 10.59 -18.29
C LEU A 191 -7.18 9.94 -19.64
N TYR A 192 -6.37 8.88 -19.90
CA TYR A 192 -6.49 8.05 -21.08
C TYR A 192 -7.84 7.32 -21.14
N PHE A 193 -8.35 6.83 -19.99
CA PHE A 193 -9.66 6.14 -19.91
C PHE A 193 -10.82 7.10 -19.73
N ASN A 194 -10.60 8.22 -19.05
CA ASN A 194 -11.64 9.21 -18.74
C ASN A 194 -11.08 10.63 -18.89
N PRO A 195 -11.08 11.20 -20.10
CA PRO A 195 -10.56 12.55 -20.34
C PRO A 195 -11.29 13.65 -19.57
N ASN A 196 -12.51 13.39 -19.06
CA ASN A 196 -13.31 14.34 -18.28
C ASN A 196 -13.15 14.16 -16.76
N ALA A 197 -12.23 13.30 -16.31
CA ALA A 197 -12.02 13.10 -14.89
C ALA A 197 -11.44 14.35 -14.21
N ILE A 198 -12.02 14.72 -13.09
CA ILE A 198 -11.49 15.75 -12.20
C ILE A 198 -10.59 15.05 -11.18
N THR A 199 -9.35 15.51 -11.09
CA THR A 199 -8.33 14.85 -10.26
C THR A 199 -7.90 15.73 -9.09
N TYR A 200 -7.78 15.12 -7.91
CA TYR A 200 -7.28 15.73 -6.69
C TYR A 200 -6.01 14.99 -6.25
N TRP A 201 -4.97 15.73 -5.87
CA TRP A 201 -3.74 15.14 -5.37
C TRP A 201 -3.92 14.74 -3.90
N VAL A 202 -3.79 13.45 -3.62
CA VAL A 202 -3.84 12.90 -2.26
C VAL A 202 -2.74 11.86 -2.13
N ARG A 203 -1.68 12.19 -1.39
CA ARG A 203 -0.57 11.27 -1.12
C ARG A 203 -0.90 10.28 -0.02
N TYR A 204 -0.02 9.30 0.18
CA TYR A 204 -0.13 8.38 1.30
C TYR A 204 0.08 9.10 2.62
N SER A 205 -0.83 8.86 3.55
CA SER A 205 -0.57 9.09 4.97
C SER A 205 0.36 7.97 5.46
N ILE A 206 1.49 8.35 6.02
CA ILE A 206 2.48 7.44 6.61
C ILE A 206 2.68 7.78 8.08
N PRO A 207 2.97 6.79 8.95
CA PRO A 207 3.37 7.08 10.31
C PRO A 207 4.59 8.01 10.33
N GLU A 208 4.64 8.96 11.25
CA GLU A 208 5.85 9.76 11.45
C GLU A 208 6.95 8.86 12.03
N LEU A 209 8.04 8.76 11.27
CA LEU A 209 9.24 8.06 11.70
C LEU A 209 10.35 9.08 11.90
N VAL A 210 10.99 9.00 13.05
CA VAL A 210 12.14 9.87 13.35
C VAL A 210 13.41 9.06 13.11
N PRO A 211 14.38 9.60 12.33
CA PRO A 211 15.67 8.97 12.17
C PRO A 211 16.33 8.73 13.52
N LYS A 212 16.69 7.47 13.81
CA LYS A 212 17.35 7.11 15.05
C LYS A 212 18.86 7.15 14.87
N SER A 213 19.56 7.80 15.80
CA SER A 213 21.02 7.72 15.90
C SER A 213 21.40 6.39 16.54
N VAL A 214 21.51 5.35 15.74
CA VAL A 214 21.90 4.00 16.19
C VAL A 214 23.14 3.55 15.42
N LYS A 215 23.96 2.71 16.06
CA LYS A 215 25.13 2.10 15.44
C LYS A 215 24.70 1.29 14.22
N LYS A 216 25.33 1.52 13.08
CA LYS A 216 25.10 0.75 11.86
C LYS A 216 25.83 -0.60 11.97
N GLU A 217 25.08 -1.69 11.86
CA GLU A 217 25.59 -3.06 12.03
C GLU A 217 25.60 -3.82 10.72
N TYR A 218 24.73 -3.41 9.77
CA TYR A 218 24.58 -4.05 8.46
C TYR A 218 24.74 -3.01 7.35
N ASP A 219 25.19 -3.47 6.19
CA ASP A 219 25.36 -2.55 5.05
C ASP A 219 24.04 -2.28 4.35
N MET A 220 23.22 -3.32 4.15
CA MET A 220 21.98 -3.21 3.41
C MET A 220 20.78 -3.82 4.14
N VAL A 221 19.60 -3.28 3.90
CA VAL A 221 18.32 -3.88 4.28
C VAL A 221 17.43 -4.04 3.07
N TYR A 222 16.76 -5.19 3.02
CA TYR A 222 15.58 -5.44 2.21
C TYR A 222 14.40 -5.70 3.16
N PHE A 223 13.40 -4.81 3.18
CA PHE A 223 12.20 -5.02 3.99
C PHE A 223 10.93 -4.78 3.17
N ALA A 224 10.36 -5.87 2.73
CA ALA A 224 9.12 -5.90 1.95
C ALA A 224 8.54 -7.33 1.98
N GLN A 225 7.38 -7.53 1.37
CA GLN A 225 6.95 -8.89 1.07
C GLN A 225 8.02 -9.58 0.20
N ILE A 226 8.52 -10.73 0.64
CA ILE A 226 9.58 -11.45 -0.06
C ILE A 226 8.95 -12.27 -1.17
N CYS A 227 9.03 -11.75 -2.40
CA CYS A 227 8.52 -12.40 -3.61
C CYS A 227 9.30 -11.91 -4.83
N LYS A 228 9.22 -12.66 -5.93
CA LYS A 228 9.95 -12.39 -7.17
C LYS A 228 9.73 -10.97 -7.71
N THR A 229 8.48 -10.50 -7.70
CA THR A 229 8.13 -9.18 -8.20
C THR A 229 8.69 -8.01 -7.39
N LYS A 230 9.22 -8.27 -6.19
CA LYS A 230 9.91 -7.28 -5.35
C LYS A 230 11.44 -7.31 -5.50
N GLY A 231 11.97 -8.14 -6.42
CA GLY A 231 13.36 -8.13 -6.83
C GLY A 231 14.35 -8.71 -5.82
N ILE A 232 13.91 -9.62 -4.94
CA ILE A 232 14.79 -10.24 -3.95
C ILE A 232 15.89 -11.09 -4.62
N GLU A 233 15.59 -11.76 -5.74
CA GLU A 233 16.56 -12.55 -6.50
C GLU A 233 17.69 -11.66 -7.05
N ASP A 234 17.35 -10.48 -7.56
CA ASP A 234 18.31 -9.49 -8.07
C ASP A 234 19.15 -8.90 -6.92
N THR A 235 18.55 -8.72 -5.75
CA THR A 235 19.28 -8.27 -4.56
C THR A 235 20.32 -9.30 -4.13
N ILE A 236 20.01 -10.61 -4.22
CA ILE A 236 20.97 -11.70 -3.95
C ILE A 236 22.05 -11.73 -5.03
N GLU A 237 21.72 -11.52 -6.30
CA GLU A 237 22.72 -11.42 -7.37
C GLU A 237 23.65 -10.21 -7.18
N CYS A 238 23.12 -9.06 -6.74
CA CYS A 238 23.94 -7.92 -6.37
C CYS A 238 24.96 -8.26 -5.29
N LEU A 239 24.61 -9.08 -4.28
CA LEU A 239 25.58 -9.51 -3.26
C LEU A 239 26.79 -10.23 -3.86
N ARG A 240 26.59 -11.02 -4.92
CA ARG A 240 27.68 -11.70 -5.63
C ARG A 240 28.68 -10.69 -6.22
N ILE A 241 28.15 -9.61 -6.83
CA ILE A 241 28.97 -8.54 -7.40
C ILE A 241 29.67 -7.76 -6.26
N LEU A 242 28.95 -7.43 -5.21
CA LEU A 242 29.49 -6.69 -4.07
C LEU A 242 30.59 -7.49 -3.33
N LYS A 243 30.40 -8.80 -3.13
CA LYS A 243 31.38 -9.67 -2.46
C LYS A 243 32.72 -9.74 -3.21
N SER A 244 32.73 -9.52 -4.53
CA SER A 244 33.94 -9.42 -5.31
C SER A 244 34.78 -8.15 -5.04
N LYS A 245 34.12 -7.09 -4.54
CA LYS A 245 34.72 -5.77 -4.27
C LYS A 245 34.97 -5.50 -2.77
N PHE A 246 34.14 -6.09 -1.91
CA PHE A 246 34.20 -5.88 -0.47
C PHE A 246 34.55 -7.17 0.25
N ARG A 247 35.52 -7.12 1.17
CA ARG A 247 35.90 -8.30 1.99
C ARG A 247 34.71 -8.82 2.81
N LYS A 248 33.82 -7.91 3.23
CA LYS A 248 32.61 -8.22 3.99
C LYS A 248 31.50 -7.28 3.56
N VAL A 249 30.37 -7.84 3.19
CA VAL A 249 29.13 -7.11 2.89
C VAL A 249 27.96 -7.87 3.50
N THR A 250 26.99 -7.16 4.04
CA THR A 250 25.88 -7.77 4.78
C THR A 250 24.54 -7.25 4.29
N LEU A 251 23.57 -8.17 4.13
CA LEU A 251 22.19 -7.90 3.78
C LEU A 251 21.24 -8.44 4.85
N CYS A 252 20.48 -7.56 5.49
CA CYS A 252 19.39 -7.92 6.40
C CYS A 252 18.10 -8.07 5.60
N ILE A 253 17.44 -9.24 5.64
CA ILE A 253 16.19 -9.52 4.93
C ILE A 253 15.04 -9.65 5.93
N MET A 254 14.03 -8.79 5.78
CA MET A 254 12.81 -8.77 6.60
C MET A 254 11.56 -8.79 5.74
N GLY A 255 10.58 -9.60 6.13
CA GLY A 255 9.29 -9.69 5.46
C GLY A 255 8.68 -11.09 5.48
N SER A 256 7.42 -11.16 5.11
CA SER A 256 6.74 -12.44 4.94
C SER A 256 7.22 -13.15 3.66
N CYS A 257 7.45 -14.44 3.78
CA CYS A 257 7.91 -15.31 2.70
C CYS A 257 7.18 -16.65 2.73
N ASN A 258 6.87 -17.20 1.58
CA ASN A 258 6.47 -18.60 1.49
C ASN A 258 7.69 -19.50 1.83
N SER A 259 7.47 -20.58 2.57
CA SER A 259 8.57 -21.47 3.02
C SER A 259 9.35 -22.08 1.86
N THR A 260 8.69 -22.58 0.84
CA THR A 260 9.32 -23.14 -0.36
C THR A 260 10.16 -22.09 -1.11
N TYR A 261 9.64 -20.87 -1.23
CA TYR A 261 10.37 -19.79 -1.88
C TYR A 261 11.57 -19.30 -1.05
N LYS A 262 11.43 -19.31 0.28
CA LYS A 262 12.57 -19.04 1.17
C LYS A 262 13.72 -20.05 0.96
N GLU A 263 13.38 -21.33 0.94
CA GLU A 263 14.34 -22.42 0.72
C GLU A 263 15.04 -22.27 -0.64
N TYR A 264 14.28 -21.96 -1.69
CA TYR A 264 14.83 -21.66 -3.02
C TYR A 264 15.82 -20.48 -2.98
N LEU A 265 15.48 -19.38 -2.28
CA LEU A 265 16.37 -18.21 -2.19
C LEU A 265 17.65 -18.49 -1.41
N LEU A 266 17.57 -19.27 -0.34
CA LEU A 266 18.74 -19.69 0.42
C LEU A 266 19.66 -20.59 -0.41
N ASN A 267 19.11 -21.53 -1.18
CA ASN A 267 19.88 -22.37 -2.08
C ASN A 267 20.60 -21.55 -3.17
N ILE A 268 19.89 -20.57 -3.79
CA ILE A 268 20.54 -19.64 -4.73
C ILE A 268 21.68 -18.87 -4.08
N ALA A 269 21.51 -18.42 -2.85
CA ALA A 269 22.53 -17.66 -2.14
C ALA A 269 23.77 -18.52 -1.87
N GLU A 270 23.59 -19.79 -1.50
CA GLU A 270 24.69 -20.75 -1.32
C GLU A 270 25.40 -21.07 -2.64
N GLU A 271 24.65 -21.36 -3.71
CA GLU A 271 25.19 -21.61 -5.06
C GLU A 271 26.03 -20.43 -5.57
N LYS A 272 25.62 -19.20 -5.24
CA LYS A 272 26.34 -17.97 -5.59
C LYS A 272 27.46 -17.62 -4.61
N GLY A 273 27.64 -18.40 -3.55
CA GLY A 273 28.66 -18.19 -2.52
C GLY A 273 28.45 -16.93 -1.69
N VAL A 274 27.18 -16.51 -1.47
CA VAL A 274 26.82 -15.31 -0.71
C VAL A 274 25.91 -15.60 0.49
N GLY A 275 25.71 -16.86 0.84
CA GLY A 275 24.86 -17.25 1.96
C GLY A 275 25.31 -16.62 3.28
N ASP A 276 26.63 -16.53 3.50
CA ASP A 276 27.27 -15.89 4.66
C ASP A 276 27.09 -14.36 4.73
N CYS A 277 26.66 -13.73 3.64
CA CYS A 277 26.35 -12.30 3.57
C CYS A 277 24.91 -11.97 4.04
N ILE A 278 24.05 -12.98 4.16
CA ILE A 278 22.61 -12.79 4.41
C ILE A 278 22.27 -13.02 5.87
N LEU A 279 21.67 -12.01 6.49
CA LEU A 279 20.97 -12.13 7.77
C LEU A 279 19.46 -12.21 7.51
N TRP A 280 18.89 -13.40 7.62
CA TRP A 280 17.47 -13.62 7.42
C TRP A 280 16.69 -13.43 8.72
N LYS A 281 16.02 -12.29 8.89
CA LYS A 281 15.13 -12.00 10.04
C LYS A 281 13.71 -12.53 9.81
N GLY A 282 13.26 -12.59 8.54
CA GLY A 282 11.90 -13.01 8.20
C GLY A 282 10.83 -12.02 8.63
N PHE A 283 9.64 -12.52 8.96
CA PHE A 283 8.52 -11.69 9.39
C PHE A 283 8.74 -11.21 10.82
N LEU A 284 8.65 -9.92 11.03
CA LEU A 284 8.65 -9.28 12.35
C LEU A 284 7.21 -8.88 12.72
N PRO A 285 6.78 -9.06 13.99
CA PRO A 285 5.38 -8.92 14.39
C PRO A 285 4.88 -7.47 14.41
N SER A 286 5.77 -6.50 14.54
CA SER A 286 5.41 -5.08 14.56
C SER A 286 6.21 -4.24 13.58
N LEU A 287 5.60 -3.16 13.07
CA LEU A 287 6.30 -2.17 12.25
C LEU A 287 7.42 -1.48 13.02
N GLU A 288 7.25 -1.29 14.33
CA GLU A 288 8.30 -0.71 15.17
C GLU A 288 9.56 -1.57 15.18
N GLU A 289 9.43 -2.88 15.30
CA GLU A 289 10.57 -3.81 15.21
C GLU A 289 11.23 -3.75 13.83
N VAL A 290 10.43 -3.70 12.75
CA VAL A 290 10.95 -3.56 11.38
C VAL A 290 11.76 -2.26 11.26
N HIS A 291 11.23 -1.14 11.71
CA HIS A 291 11.91 0.16 11.62
C HIS A 291 13.16 0.23 12.52
N ASN A 292 13.13 -0.39 13.70
CA ASN A 292 14.29 -0.47 14.57
C ASN A 292 15.43 -1.27 13.93
N GLU A 293 15.13 -2.43 13.35
CA GLU A 293 16.12 -3.23 12.63
C GLU A 293 16.61 -2.52 11.34
N ALA A 294 15.71 -1.91 10.56
CA ALA A 294 16.09 -1.14 9.39
C ALA A 294 17.03 0.02 9.74
N SER A 295 16.78 0.71 10.85
CA SER A 295 17.64 1.81 11.31
C SER A 295 19.08 1.38 11.61
N ARG A 296 19.35 0.10 11.88
CA ARG A 296 20.68 -0.46 12.10
C ARG A 296 21.46 -0.74 10.80
N THR A 297 20.88 -0.43 9.64
CA THR A 297 21.50 -0.64 8.33
C THR A 297 21.93 0.71 7.71
N LYS A 298 22.86 0.67 6.75
CA LYS A 298 23.28 1.87 6.03
C LYS A 298 22.32 2.23 4.90
N ILE A 299 21.97 1.26 4.05
CA ILE A 299 21.26 1.47 2.78
C ILE A 299 20.02 0.60 2.73
N SER A 300 18.93 1.12 2.16
CA SER A 300 17.73 0.34 1.80
C SER A 300 17.77 -0.03 0.33
N VAL A 301 17.55 -1.32 0.03
CA VAL A 301 17.57 -1.86 -1.34
C VAL A 301 16.23 -2.53 -1.62
N LEU A 302 15.50 -2.02 -2.62
CA LEU A 302 14.22 -2.59 -3.06
C LEU A 302 14.07 -2.51 -4.58
N PRO A 303 14.69 -3.40 -5.36
CA PRO A 303 14.62 -3.41 -6.82
C PRO A 303 13.32 -4.02 -7.31
N THR A 304 12.20 -3.41 -6.94
CA THR A 304 10.86 -3.89 -7.31
C THR A 304 10.63 -3.75 -8.81
N TYR A 305 9.93 -4.75 -9.40
CA TYR A 305 9.52 -4.74 -10.80
C TYR A 305 8.16 -4.05 -11.01
N TYR A 306 7.32 -4.08 -9.99
CA TYR A 306 5.94 -3.60 -10.07
C TYR A 306 5.53 -2.92 -8.77
N ASP A 307 5.46 -1.61 -8.80
CA ASP A 307 4.87 -0.78 -7.73
C ASP A 307 4.44 0.57 -8.31
N ILE A 308 3.65 1.30 -7.58
CA ILE A 308 3.47 2.73 -7.86
C ILE A 308 4.64 3.48 -7.20
N ILE A 309 4.56 3.69 -5.89
CA ILE A 309 5.68 4.07 -5.03
C ILE A 309 5.53 3.19 -3.78
N PRO A 310 6.48 2.26 -3.52
CA PRO A 310 6.40 1.40 -2.34
C PRO A 310 6.43 2.21 -1.04
N GLY A 311 5.55 1.88 -0.10
CA GLY A 311 5.58 2.47 1.24
C GLY A 311 6.93 2.31 1.93
N THR A 312 7.57 1.15 1.75
CA THR A 312 8.90 0.86 2.30
C THR A 312 10.01 1.77 1.78
N ILE A 313 9.92 2.27 0.55
CA ILE A 313 10.86 3.31 0.06
C ILE A 313 10.64 4.61 0.84
N ILE A 314 9.39 5.02 1.01
CA ILE A 314 9.04 6.23 1.76
C ILE A 314 9.48 6.10 3.22
N GLU A 315 9.22 4.96 3.85
CA GLU A 315 9.65 4.64 5.22
C GLU A 315 11.18 4.65 5.35
N SER A 316 11.89 4.07 4.38
CA SER A 316 13.37 4.08 4.34
C SER A 316 13.93 5.50 4.29
N MET A 317 13.40 6.34 3.40
CA MET A 317 13.81 7.74 3.28
C MET A 317 13.52 8.51 4.58
N GLN A 318 12.38 8.26 5.21
CA GLN A 318 12.00 8.88 6.48
C GLN A 318 12.92 8.45 7.64
N LEU A 319 13.37 7.19 7.65
CA LEU A 319 14.36 6.68 8.59
C LEU A 319 15.78 7.20 8.31
N GLY A 320 15.96 7.97 7.25
CA GLY A 320 17.27 8.49 6.83
C GLY A 320 18.18 7.41 6.25
N LEU A 321 17.59 6.44 5.55
CA LEU A 321 18.33 5.45 4.79
C LEU A 321 18.37 5.88 3.31
N PRO A 322 19.54 6.08 2.70
CA PRO A 322 19.65 6.16 1.24
C PRO A 322 19.01 4.94 0.60
N VAL A 323 18.28 5.15 -0.49
CA VAL A 323 17.53 4.11 -1.18
C VAL A 323 18.10 3.82 -2.55
N VAL A 324 18.23 2.53 -2.87
CA VAL A 324 18.56 2.04 -4.21
C VAL A 324 17.41 1.18 -4.72
N SER A 325 16.91 1.47 -5.93
CA SER A 325 15.75 0.78 -6.50
C SER A 325 15.82 0.73 -8.03
N TYR A 326 14.85 0.05 -8.63
CA TYR A 326 14.59 0.15 -10.08
C TYR A 326 13.64 1.31 -10.39
N LYS A 327 13.68 1.79 -11.65
CA LYS A 327 12.74 2.78 -12.21
C LYS A 327 11.38 2.15 -12.50
N ALA A 328 10.78 1.49 -11.50
CA ALA A 328 9.48 0.84 -11.64
C ALA A 328 8.34 1.81 -11.30
N GLY A 329 7.26 1.72 -12.05
CA GLY A 329 6.04 2.49 -11.81
C GLY A 329 6.29 3.99 -11.75
N SER A 330 6.02 4.60 -10.60
CA SER A 330 6.21 6.03 -10.37
C SER A 330 7.36 6.35 -9.41
N ILE A 331 8.26 5.41 -9.13
CA ILE A 331 9.39 5.64 -8.21
C ILE A 331 10.27 6.81 -8.69
N SER A 332 10.42 6.97 -10.01
CA SER A 332 11.17 8.09 -10.60
C SER A 332 10.57 9.46 -10.26
N GLU A 333 9.30 9.55 -9.90
CA GLU A 333 8.67 10.80 -9.46
C GLU A 333 9.23 11.30 -8.10
N LEU A 334 9.90 10.43 -7.34
CA LEU A 334 10.63 10.87 -6.14
C LEU A 334 11.82 11.76 -6.50
N ASN A 335 12.35 11.66 -7.72
CA ASN A 335 13.50 12.42 -8.23
C ASN A 335 13.12 13.64 -9.09
N GLU A 336 11.87 14.12 -9.03
CA GLU A 336 11.41 15.23 -9.88
C GLU A 336 12.17 16.55 -9.69
N ASP A 337 12.52 16.87 -8.45
CA ASP A 337 13.24 18.11 -8.12
C ASP A 337 14.76 17.90 -8.10
N ARG A 338 15.20 16.74 -7.65
CA ARG A 338 16.59 16.34 -7.51
C ARG A 338 16.68 14.83 -7.30
N GLU A 339 17.87 14.26 -7.38
CA GLU A 339 18.10 12.86 -7.11
C GLU A 339 17.95 12.57 -5.61
N ASN A 340 16.81 11.98 -5.21
CA ASN A 340 16.46 11.60 -3.85
C ASN A 340 16.57 10.07 -3.62
N VAL A 341 16.58 9.28 -4.71
CA VAL A 341 16.71 7.82 -4.74
C VAL A 341 17.64 7.46 -5.89
N LEU A 342 18.59 6.56 -5.67
CA LEU A 342 19.43 6.04 -6.76
C LEU A 342 18.67 4.97 -7.53
N LEU A 343 18.51 5.19 -8.83
CA LEU A 343 17.67 4.33 -9.68
C LEU A 343 18.49 3.68 -10.79
N SER A 344 18.18 2.41 -11.07
CA SER A 344 18.65 1.67 -12.24
C SER A 344 17.46 1.24 -13.10
N GLU A 345 17.69 0.90 -14.35
CA GLU A 345 16.64 0.32 -15.20
C GLU A 345 16.18 -1.03 -14.63
N ILE A 346 14.95 -1.42 -14.92
CA ILE A 346 14.40 -2.70 -14.43
C ILE A 346 15.23 -3.85 -14.98
N GLY A 347 15.78 -4.68 -14.07
CA GLY A 347 16.63 -5.83 -14.40
C GLY A 347 18.11 -5.48 -14.62
N ASP A 348 18.50 -4.20 -14.54
CA ASP A 348 19.91 -3.79 -14.56
C ASP A 348 20.56 -4.02 -13.20
N ILE A 349 20.96 -5.26 -12.97
CA ILE A 349 21.58 -5.70 -11.71
C ILE A 349 22.97 -5.07 -11.50
N GLU A 350 23.72 -4.86 -12.57
CA GLU A 350 25.03 -4.21 -12.49
C GLU A 350 24.89 -2.73 -12.11
N GLY A 351 23.96 -2.01 -12.72
CA GLY A 351 23.62 -0.65 -12.34
C GLY A 351 23.14 -0.53 -10.90
N LEU A 352 22.31 -1.48 -10.45
CA LEU A 352 21.88 -1.58 -9.06
C LEU A 352 23.07 -1.77 -8.11
N ALA A 353 23.98 -2.72 -8.41
CA ALA A 353 25.17 -2.98 -7.62
C ALA A 353 26.12 -1.77 -7.61
N ASN A 354 26.32 -1.10 -8.75
CA ASN A 354 27.15 0.11 -8.83
C ASN A 354 26.59 1.26 -7.97
N ASN A 355 25.28 1.45 -7.93
CA ASN A 355 24.65 2.44 -7.06
C ASN A 355 24.87 2.11 -5.57
N ILE A 356 24.82 0.83 -5.20
CA ILE A 356 25.13 0.38 -3.83
C ILE A 356 26.63 0.63 -3.51
N ILE A 357 27.53 0.31 -4.43
CA ILE A 357 28.97 0.54 -4.26
C ILE A 357 29.26 2.00 -4.02
N ARG A 358 28.69 2.91 -4.83
CA ARG A 358 28.84 4.36 -4.67
C ARG A 358 28.45 4.80 -3.26
N LEU A 359 27.30 4.37 -2.75
CA LEU A 359 26.83 4.72 -1.39
C LEU A 359 27.69 4.10 -0.28
N LEU A 360 28.36 2.96 -0.52
CA LEU A 360 29.23 2.33 0.48
C LEU A 360 30.66 2.88 0.48
N THR A 361 31.07 3.58 -0.59
CA THR A 361 32.45 4.07 -0.76
C THR A 361 32.58 5.60 -0.78
N ASP A 362 31.46 6.32 -0.86
CA ASP A 362 31.42 7.79 -0.94
C ASP A 362 30.51 8.31 0.19
N ASP A 363 31.14 8.75 1.27
CA ASP A 363 30.47 9.27 2.46
C ASP A 363 29.71 10.58 2.17
N ASP A 364 30.19 11.43 1.26
CA ASP A 364 29.52 12.68 0.88
C ASP A 364 28.25 12.38 0.09
N LEU A 365 28.31 11.43 -0.85
CA LEU A 365 27.12 10.96 -1.55
C LEU A 365 26.11 10.32 -0.58
N TYR A 366 26.59 9.47 0.32
CA TYR A 366 25.76 8.81 1.34
C TYR A 366 25.00 9.85 2.17
N ASN A 367 25.70 10.84 2.73
CA ASN A 367 25.10 11.89 3.55
C ASN A 367 24.14 12.76 2.74
N THR A 368 24.52 13.12 1.51
CA THR A 368 23.66 13.88 0.60
C THR A 368 22.35 13.14 0.31
N MET A 369 22.40 11.87 -0.03
CA MET A 369 21.21 11.06 -0.33
C MET A 369 20.33 10.86 0.90
N ARG A 370 20.95 10.69 2.06
CA ARG A 370 20.23 10.60 3.35
C ARG A 370 19.44 11.87 3.64
N GLU A 371 20.07 13.05 3.55
CA GLU A 371 19.43 14.34 3.82
C GLU A 371 18.32 14.63 2.80
N ARG A 372 18.61 14.45 1.51
CA ARG A 372 17.62 14.65 0.44
C ARG A 372 16.40 13.75 0.61
N GLY A 373 16.61 12.49 1.02
CA GLY A 373 15.52 11.54 1.32
C GLY A 373 14.61 12.05 2.43
N ILE A 374 15.18 12.47 3.57
CA ILE A 374 14.43 13.02 4.69
C ILE A 374 13.64 14.27 4.27
N ASP A 375 14.30 15.22 3.59
CA ASP A 375 13.67 16.45 3.11
C ASP A 375 12.52 16.18 2.14
N CYS A 376 12.72 15.25 1.20
CA CYS A 376 11.69 14.86 0.24
C CYS A 376 10.42 14.37 0.97
N ILE A 377 10.58 13.51 1.98
CA ILE A 377 9.44 12.99 2.74
C ILE A 377 8.80 14.10 3.57
N LYS A 378 9.59 14.87 4.30
CA LYS A 378 9.10 15.98 5.13
C LYS A 378 8.29 16.99 4.32
N ASN A 379 8.71 17.30 3.09
CA ASN A 379 8.05 18.31 2.26
C ASN A 379 6.86 17.75 1.47
N ARG A 380 6.93 16.47 1.01
CA ARG A 380 5.92 15.92 0.09
C ARG A 380 4.91 14.99 0.76
N TYR A 381 5.31 14.33 1.87
CA TYR A 381 4.50 13.31 2.57
C TYR A 381 4.20 13.69 4.03
N ASN A 382 4.31 14.99 4.36
CA ASN A 382 3.86 15.51 5.65
C ASN A 382 2.38 15.19 5.82
N ASN A 383 2.02 14.56 6.94
CA ASN A 383 0.66 14.11 7.20
C ASN A 383 -0.34 15.27 7.20
N GLU A 384 0.01 16.42 7.79
CA GLU A 384 -0.87 17.60 7.80
C GLU A 384 -1.24 18.03 6.38
N ASN A 385 -0.26 18.10 5.47
CA ASN A 385 -0.51 18.40 4.06
C ASN A 385 -1.35 17.33 3.38
N VAL A 386 -1.10 16.04 3.67
CA VAL A 386 -1.87 14.92 3.11
C VAL A 386 -3.33 14.97 3.58
N PHE A 387 -3.56 15.34 4.83
CA PHE A 387 -4.92 15.44 5.37
C PHE A 387 -5.66 16.66 4.81
N GLN A 388 -5.00 17.80 4.67
CA GLN A 388 -5.58 18.94 3.97
C GLN A 388 -5.95 18.59 2.51
N GLN A 389 -5.15 17.76 1.84
CA GLN A 389 -5.50 17.22 0.52
C GLN A 389 -6.78 16.37 0.55
N HIS A 390 -7.00 15.57 1.60
CA HIS A 390 -8.23 14.79 1.77
C HIS A 390 -9.44 15.68 2.03
N LEU A 391 -9.29 16.75 2.78
CA LEU A 391 -10.38 17.70 3.07
C LEU A 391 -10.79 18.52 1.85
N ASN A 392 -9.87 18.77 0.94
CA ASN A 392 -10.10 19.55 -0.28
C ASN A 392 -10.69 18.73 -1.45
N CYS A 393 -10.95 17.44 -1.25
CA CYS A 393 -11.56 16.57 -2.25
C CYS A 393 -13.08 16.51 -2.13
#